data_0c6ec21b093ef1e6bd1bde38005fd5b6
#
_entry.id   0c6ec21b093ef1e6bd1bde38005fd5b6
#
_cell.length_a   1.000
_cell.length_b   1.000
_cell.length_c   1.000
_cell.angle_alpha   90.00
_cell.angle_beta   90.00
_cell.angle_gamma   90.00
#
_symmetry.space_group_name_H-M   'P 1'
#
loop_
_entity.id
_entity.type
_entity.pdbx_description
1 polymer ?
#
loop_
_entity_poly.entity_id
_entity_poly.type
_entity_poly.pdbx_seq_one_letter_code
_entity_poly.pdbx_strand_id
1 'polypeptide(L)'
;MNQAIQFIDRFEFKPEEKQLVFFAQVSGLMVECVIDTSKYDFADQSSTVNYFESYRFDYEELAEQLIEDEQYNSAGQIELTEVF
;
A
#
# COMPACT_ATOMS: atom_id res chain seq x y z
N MET A 1 2.36 17.95 10.36
CA MET A 1 1.19 17.08 10.54
C MET A 1 0.36 17.07 9.29
N ASN A 2 -0.05 15.92 8.85
CA ASN A 2 -0.78 15.82 7.61
C ASN A 2 -2.18 15.28 7.86
N GLN A 3 -3.14 16.18 7.95
CA GLN A 3 -4.52 15.81 8.24
C GLN A 3 -5.30 15.47 6.98
N ALA A 4 -4.67 15.63 5.83
CA ALA A 4 -5.35 15.40 4.57
C ALA A 4 -5.24 13.94 4.09
N ILE A 5 -4.48 13.12 4.79
CA ILE A 5 -4.29 11.72 4.41
C ILE A 5 -5.24 10.84 5.20
N GLN A 6 -6.07 10.08 4.50
CA GLN A 6 -6.99 9.13 5.11
C GLN A 6 -6.87 7.81 4.37
N PHE A 7 -6.64 6.73 5.10
CA PHE A 7 -6.57 5.41 4.47
C PHE A 7 -7.96 4.81 4.40
N ILE A 8 -8.24 4.18 3.28
CA ILE A 8 -9.54 3.59 3.00
C ILE A 8 -9.49 2.12 3.35
N ASP A 9 -10.55 1.59 3.93
CA ASP A 9 -10.60 0.18 4.31
C ASP A 9 -10.88 -0.67 3.08
N ARG A 10 -9.91 -0.68 2.17
CA ARG A 10 -10.01 -1.40 0.92
C ARG A 10 -8.62 -1.73 0.41
N PHE A 11 -8.43 -2.93 -0.08
CA PHE A 11 -7.18 -3.32 -0.73
C PHE A 11 -7.45 -4.40 -1.76
N GLU A 12 -6.51 -4.56 -2.68
CA GLU A 12 -6.64 -5.53 -3.77
C GLU A 12 -5.33 -6.28 -3.92
N PHE A 13 -5.42 -7.59 -4.11
CA PHE A 13 -4.26 -8.40 -4.42
C PHE A 13 -4.25 -8.67 -5.92
N LYS A 14 -3.13 -8.35 -6.57
CA LYS A 14 -2.96 -8.56 -8.00
C LYS A 14 -1.89 -9.62 -8.21
N PRO A 15 -2.26 -10.90 -8.25
CA PRO A 15 -1.27 -11.98 -8.30
C PRO A 15 -0.44 -11.98 -9.58
N GLU A 16 -1.02 -11.58 -10.69
CA GLU A 16 -0.27 -11.57 -11.96
C GLU A 16 0.84 -10.53 -11.96
N GLU A 17 0.64 -9.44 -11.25
CA GLU A 17 1.61 -8.36 -11.13
C GLU A 17 2.45 -8.51 -9.88
N LYS A 18 2.11 -9.48 -9.03
CA LYS A 18 2.76 -9.71 -7.74
C LYS A 18 2.74 -8.45 -6.90
N GLN A 19 1.57 -7.86 -6.78
CA GLN A 19 1.36 -6.62 -6.05
C GLN A 19 0.15 -6.72 -5.15
N LEU A 20 0.25 -6.06 -4.00
CA LEU A 20 -0.89 -5.78 -3.14
C LEU A 20 -1.07 -4.27 -3.13
N VAL A 21 -2.28 -3.79 -3.38
CA VAL A 21 -2.55 -2.37 -3.50
C VAL A 21 -3.56 -1.97 -2.43
N PHE A 22 -3.25 -0.93 -1.69
CA PHE A 22 -4.21 -0.30 -0.81
C PHE A 22 -4.31 1.18 -1.17
N PHE A 23 -5.26 1.90 -0.55
CA PHE A 23 -5.62 3.21 -1.04
C PHE A 23 -5.59 4.25 0.06
N ALA A 24 -5.08 5.42 -0.29
CA ALA A 24 -5.12 6.59 0.57
C ALA A 24 -5.85 7.71 -0.16
N GLN A 25 -6.63 8.47 0.59
CA GLN A 25 -7.24 9.69 0.06
C GLN A 25 -6.44 10.87 0.56
N VAL A 26 -5.87 11.62 -0.37
CA VAL A 26 -4.98 12.73 -0.05
C VAL A 26 -5.59 14.00 -0.62
N SER A 27 -6.08 14.86 0.26
CA SER A 27 -6.71 16.13 -0.14
C SER A 27 -7.80 15.90 -1.20
N GLY A 28 -8.59 14.84 -1.02
CA GLY A 28 -9.67 14.53 -1.94
C GLY A 28 -9.27 13.71 -3.15
N LEU A 29 -7.99 13.43 -3.34
CA LEU A 29 -7.50 12.62 -4.45
C LEU A 29 -7.15 11.22 -3.97
N MET A 30 -7.49 10.21 -4.77
CA MET A 30 -7.19 8.83 -4.44
C MET A 30 -5.77 8.49 -4.88
N VAL A 31 -4.98 7.94 -3.96
CA VAL A 31 -3.60 7.55 -4.23
C VAL A 31 -3.49 6.05 -4.01
N GLU A 32 -2.93 5.35 -5.00
CA GLU A 32 -2.66 3.93 -4.89
C GLU A 32 -1.32 3.72 -4.19
N CYS A 33 -1.34 2.86 -3.18
CA CYS A 33 -0.13 2.48 -2.45
C CYS A 33 0.16 1.03 -2.80
N VAL A 34 1.27 0.80 -3.47
CA VAL A 34 1.59 -0.49 -4.08
C VAL A 34 2.70 -1.19 -3.31
N ILE A 35 2.41 -2.40 -2.84
CA ILE A 35 3.39 -3.23 -2.15
C ILE A 35 3.86 -4.31 -3.12
N ASP A 36 5.17 -4.39 -3.34
CA ASP A 36 5.75 -5.44 -4.15
C ASP A 36 5.76 -6.74 -3.36
N THR A 37 5.03 -7.74 -3.83
CA THR A 37 4.94 -9.04 -3.18
C THR A 37 5.76 -10.10 -3.89
N SER A 38 6.64 -9.72 -4.80
CA SER A 38 7.41 -10.67 -5.60
C SER A 38 8.34 -11.52 -4.75
N LYS A 39 8.72 -11.06 -3.56
CA LYS A 39 9.57 -11.81 -2.65
C LYS A 39 8.81 -12.78 -1.77
N TYR A 40 7.49 -12.74 -1.82
CA TYR A 40 6.64 -13.59 -0.98
C TYR A 40 6.05 -14.69 -1.85
N ASP A 41 5.99 -15.87 -1.28
CA ASP A 41 5.38 -17.01 -1.95
C ASP A 41 3.98 -17.21 -1.38
N PHE A 42 3.08 -16.32 -1.75
CA PHE A 42 1.69 -16.43 -1.30
C PHE A 42 0.97 -17.48 -2.13
N ALA A 43 0.51 -18.51 -1.46
CA ALA A 43 -0.19 -19.60 -2.12
C ALA A 43 -1.56 -19.17 -2.66
N ASP A 44 -2.19 -18.23 -1.97
CA ASP A 44 -3.54 -17.80 -2.36
C ASP A 44 -3.82 -16.40 -1.81
N GLN A 45 -4.99 -15.91 -2.17
CA GLN A 45 -5.41 -14.58 -1.74
C GLN A 45 -5.58 -14.49 -0.23
N SER A 46 -6.03 -15.56 0.40
CA SER A 46 -6.23 -15.57 1.85
C SER A 46 -4.93 -15.34 2.60
N SER A 47 -3.84 -15.98 2.15
CA SER A 47 -2.53 -15.79 2.76
C SER A 47 -2.06 -14.34 2.62
N THR A 48 -2.30 -13.76 1.45
CA THR A 48 -1.92 -12.38 1.20
C THR A 48 -2.72 -11.41 2.07
N VAL A 49 -4.02 -11.65 2.18
CA VAL A 49 -4.89 -10.83 3.02
C VAL A 49 -4.46 -10.91 4.47
N ASN A 50 -4.17 -12.10 4.96
CA ASN A 50 -3.74 -12.29 6.35
C ASN A 50 -2.42 -11.57 6.61
N TYR A 51 -1.49 -11.65 5.66
CA TYR A 51 -0.23 -10.94 5.77
C TYR A 51 -0.46 -9.44 5.90
N PHE A 52 -1.25 -8.88 4.98
CA PHE A 52 -1.51 -7.44 4.98
C PHE A 52 -2.20 -7.00 6.26
N GLU A 53 -3.21 -7.76 6.71
CA GLU A 53 -3.93 -7.42 7.94
C GLU A 53 -2.99 -7.38 9.14
N SER A 54 -2.00 -8.27 9.17
CA SER A 54 -1.05 -8.32 10.27
C SER A 54 -0.14 -7.10 10.32
N TYR A 55 0.19 -6.54 9.17
CA TYR A 55 1.17 -5.45 9.07
C TYR A 55 0.57 -4.16 8.54
N ARG A 56 -0.75 -4.08 8.52
CA ARG A 56 -1.45 -2.96 7.88
C ARG A 56 -1.01 -1.61 8.41
N PHE A 57 -0.95 -1.46 9.72
CA PHE A 57 -0.60 -0.16 10.29
C PHE A 57 0.83 0.24 9.96
N ASP A 58 1.72 -0.72 9.88
CA ASP A 58 3.10 -0.45 9.51
C ASP A 58 3.19 0.06 8.07
N TYR A 59 2.43 -0.55 7.17
CA TYR A 59 2.40 -0.10 5.78
C TYR A 59 1.73 1.26 5.64
N GLU A 60 0.67 1.50 6.40
CA GLU A 60 0.01 2.80 6.35
C GLU A 60 0.93 3.90 6.85
N GLU A 61 1.68 3.65 7.91
CA GLU A 61 2.63 4.63 8.44
C GLU A 61 3.71 4.94 7.42
N LEU A 62 4.25 3.90 6.79
CA LEU A 62 5.27 4.09 5.76
C LEU A 62 4.71 4.85 4.57
N ALA A 63 3.52 4.51 4.13
CA ALA A 63 2.88 5.21 3.01
C ALA A 63 2.64 6.68 3.34
N GLU A 64 2.20 6.97 4.55
CA GLU A 64 1.98 8.35 4.98
C GLU A 64 3.28 9.15 4.91
N GLN A 65 4.37 8.57 5.36
CA GLN A 65 5.67 9.21 5.30
C GLN A 65 6.06 9.52 3.86
N LEU A 66 5.90 8.56 2.97
CA LEU A 66 6.25 8.75 1.57
C LEU A 66 5.35 9.78 0.88
N ILE A 67 4.08 9.81 1.23
CA ILE A 67 3.17 10.82 0.70
C ILE A 67 3.57 12.20 1.16
N GLU A 68 3.92 12.35 2.43
CA GLU A 68 4.36 13.63 2.96
C GLU A 68 5.65 14.11 2.29
N ASP A 69 6.51 13.17 1.93
CA ASP A 69 7.76 13.48 1.23
C ASP A 69 7.57 13.58 -0.28
N GLU A 70 6.34 13.46 -0.76
CA GLU A 70 6.01 13.56 -2.18
C GLU A 70 6.79 12.57 -3.04
N GLN A 71 6.95 11.36 -2.55
CA GLN A 71 7.71 10.31 -3.23
C GLN A 71 6.82 9.49 -4.16
N TYR A 72 6.15 10.16 -5.09
CA TYR A 72 5.29 9.50 -6.06
C TYR A 72 6.13 8.98 -7.23
N ASN A 73 5.74 7.82 -7.76
CA ASN A 73 6.38 7.33 -8.98
C ASN A 73 5.80 8.06 -10.20
N SER A 74 6.24 7.67 -11.40
CA SER A 74 5.82 8.33 -12.62
C SER A 74 4.32 8.19 -12.90
N ALA A 75 3.68 7.19 -12.31
CA ALA A 75 2.25 6.97 -12.44
C ALA A 75 1.44 7.65 -11.33
N GLY A 76 2.09 8.36 -10.42
CA GLY A 76 1.42 8.99 -9.30
C GLY A 76 1.10 8.06 -8.16
N GLN A 77 1.76 6.91 -8.09
CA GLN A 77 1.55 5.92 -7.05
C GLN A 77 2.66 5.98 -6.02
N ILE A 78 2.36 5.49 -4.82
CA ILE A 78 3.36 5.30 -3.79
C ILE A 78 3.81 3.83 -3.84
N GLU A 79 5.08 3.62 -4.09
CA GLU A 79 5.67 2.28 -4.13
C GLU A 79 6.30 1.97 -2.79
N LEU A 80 5.92 0.83 -2.20
CA LEU A 80 6.39 0.41 -0.89
C LEU A 80 7.19 -0.88 -1.03
N THR A 81 8.27 -0.96 -0.26
CA THR A 81 8.99 -2.21 -0.10
C THR A 81 8.39 -2.96 1.07
N GLU A 82 8.67 -4.25 1.17
CA GLU A 82 8.20 -5.03 2.29
C GLU A 82 8.77 -4.49 3.60
N VAL A 83 7.90 -4.45 4.62
CA VAL A 83 8.29 -3.96 5.94
C VAL A 83 9.04 -5.03 6.71
N PHE A 84 8.67 -6.28 6.47
CA PHE A 84 9.25 -7.41 7.20
C PHE A 84 9.68 -8.54 6.27
#